data_24a9d423fe3a8ad4004aa91bd36ad401
#
_entry.id   24a9d423fe3a8ad4004aa91bd36ad401
#
_cell.length_a   1.000
_cell.length_b   1.000
_cell.length_c   1.000
_cell.angle_alpha   90.00
_cell.angle_beta   90.00
_cell.angle_gamma   90.00
#
_symmetry.space_group_name_H-M   'P 1'
#
loop_
_entity.id
_entity.type
_entity.pdbx_description
1 polymer ?
#
loop_
_entity_poly.entity_id
_entity_poly.type
_entity_poly.pdbx_seq_one_letter_code
_entity_poly.pdbx_strand_id
1 'polypeptide(L)' 'MTDITDLTKSGKKLLDAENYNDAVSFFDQALSQDPTNADLWNYKGIALRSLGRYDEASDCYNKSLEIEPRDTESS' A
#
# COMPACT_ATOMS: atom_id res chain seq x y z
N MET A 1 12.14 18.24 0.01
CA MET A 1 11.59 17.28 -0.89
C MET A 1 11.24 16.01 -0.16
N THR A 2 10.08 15.47 -0.37
CA THR A 2 9.65 14.32 0.40
C THR A 2 10.15 13.02 -0.23
N ASP A 3 10.86 12.25 0.58
CA ASP A 3 11.42 11.03 0.15
C ASP A 3 10.37 9.94 0.25
N ILE A 4 10.53 8.88 -0.52
CA ILE A 4 9.59 7.77 -0.49
C ILE A 4 9.55 7.12 0.90
N THR A 5 10.68 7.09 1.59
CA THR A 5 10.74 6.56 2.94
C THR A 5 9.86 7.36 3.88
N ASP A 6 9.92 8.69 3.76
CA ASP A 6 9.09 9.56 4.58
C ASP A 6 7.63 9.41 4.26
N LEU A 7 7.30 9.30 2.98
CA LEU A 7 5.91 9.10 2.57
C LEU A 7 5.36 7.78 3.11
N THR A 8 6.18 6.73 3.06
CA THR A 8 5.78 5.43 3.55
C THR A 8 5.56 5.46 5.06
N LYS A 9 6.47 6.09 5.79
CA LYS A 9 6.33 6.20 7.23
C LYS A 9 5.07 6.97 7.61
N SER A 10 4.82 8.07 6.93
CA SER A 10 3.63 8.86 7.20
C SER A 10 2.37 8.05 6.92
N GLY A 11 2.36 7.34 5.80
CA GLY A 11 1.22 6.49 5.48
C GLY A 11 0.98 5.43 6.53
N LYS A 12 2.04 4.80 7.02
CA LYS A 12 1.92 3.76 8.04
C LYS A 12 1.39 4.33 9.35
N LYS A 13 1.85 5.51 9.72
CA LYS A 13 1.33 6.17 10.92
C LYS A 13 -0.15 6.47 10.78
N LEU A 14 -0.55 6.90 9.61
CA LEU A 14 -1.96 7.18 9.35
C LEU A 14 -2.80 5.90 9.40
N LEU A 15 -2.25 4.79 8.91
CA LEU A 15 -2.91 3.49 9.04
C LEU A 15 -3.14 3.16 10.51
N ASP A 16 -2.13 3.33 11.33
CA ASP A 16 -2.24 3.03 12.75
C ASP A 16 -3.26 3.93 13.44
N ALA A 17 -3.37 5.18 12.96
CA ALA A 17 -4.34 6.12 13.51
C ALA A 17 -5.72 5.95 12.89
N GLU A 18 -5.87 4.99 11.99
CA GLU A 18 -7.13 4.72 11.31
C GLU A 18 -7.56 5.87 10.38
N ASN A 19 -6.60 6.68 9.95
CA ASN A 19 -6.85 7.71 8.95
C ASN A 19 -6.60 7.12 7.59
N TYR A 20 -7.47 6.23 7.17
CA TYR A 20 -7.22 5.42 5.98
C TYR A 20 -7.22 6.23 4.69
N ASN A 21 -8.08 7.23 4.58
CA ASN A 21 -8.10 8.08 3.38
C ASN A 21 -6.77 8.79 3.19
N ASP A 22 -6.25 9.35 4.26
CA ASP A 22 -4.97 10.04 4.20
C ASP A 22 -3.84 9.06 3.93
N ALA A 23 -3.92 7.88 4.53
CA ALA A 23 -2.91 6.86 4.30
C ALA A 23 -2.83 6.49 2.82
N VAL A 24 -3.98 6.29 2.18
CA VAL A 24 -4.03 5.98 0.76
C VAL A 24 -3.35 7.07 -0.04
N SER A 25 -3.60 8.32 0.31
CA SER A 25 -3.01 9.44 -0.40
C SER A 25 -1.48 9.42 -0.33
N PHE A 26 -0.94 9.15 0.85
CA PHE A 26 0.51 9.06 1.00
C PHE A 26 1.10 7.87 0.27
N PHE A 27 0.41 6.73 0.31
CA PHE A 27 0.90 5.57 -0.43
C PHE A 27 0.83 5.80 -1.94
N ASP A 28 -0.17 6.52 -2.43
CA ASP A 28 -0.25 6.88 -3.83
C ASP A 28 0.92 7.76 -4.24
N GLN A 29 1.27 8.71 -3.41
CA GLN A 29 2.41 9.57 -3.69
C GLN A 29 3.70 8.76 -3.73
N ALA A 30 3.86 7.84 -2.79
CA ALA A 30 5.04 6.99 -2.75
C ALA A 30 5.09 6.08 -3.99
N LEU A 31 3.95 5.55 -4.40
CA LEU A 31 3.88 4.70 -5.59
C LEU A 31 4.18 5.48 -6.86
N SER A 32 3.89 6.76 -6.87
CA SER A 32 4.24 7.61 -7.99
C SER A 32 5.76 7.63 -8.21
N GLN A 33 6.52 7.51 -7.14
CA GLN A 33 7.97 7.50 -7.24
C GLN A 33 8.52 6.08 -7.42
N ASP A 34 7.85 5.09 -6.87
CA ASP A 34 8.32 3.71 -6.93
C ASP A 34 7.15 2.78 -7.22
N PRO A 35 6.68 2.75 -8.46
CA PRO A 35 5.47 1.99 -8.80
C PRO A 35 5.61 0.48 -8.72
N THR A 36 6.83 -0.02 -8.58
CA THR A 36 7.05 -1.47 -8.47
C THR A 36 7.37 -1.90 -7.05
N ASN A 37 7.03 -1.07 -6.07
CA ASN A 37 7.27 -1.42 -4.68
C ASN A 37 6.07 -2.22 -4.17
N ALA A 38 6.25 -3.53 -4.03
CA ALA A 38 5.15 -4.41 -3.62
C ALA A 38 4.60 -4.06 -2.24
N ASP A 39 5.47 -3.63 -1.34
CA ASP A 39 5.01 -3.26 0.01
C ASP A 39 4.04 -2.10 -0.01
N LEU A 40 4.30 -1.11 -0.87
CA LEU A 40 3.40 0.05 -0.97
C LEU A 40 2.03 -0.36 -1.49
N TRP A 41 1.99 -1.25 -2.48
CA TRP A 41 0.72 -1.76 -2.98
C TRP A 41 -0.03 -2.50 -1.88
N ASN A 42 0.70 -3.26 -1.07
CA ASN A 42 0.10 -4.00 0.02
C ASN A 42 -0.48 -3.05 1.08
N TYR A 43 0.27 -2.04 1.48
CA TYR A 43 -0.21 -1.06 2.46
C TYR A 43 -1.44 -0.32 1.94
N LYS A 44 -1.40 0.06 0.66
CA LYS A 44 -2.55 0.73 0.08
C LYS A 44 -3.77 -0.17 0.10
N GLY A 45 -3.58 -1.46 -0.21
CA GLY A 45 -4.67 -2.42 -0.14
C GLY A 45 -5.26 -2.54 1.25
N ILE A 46 -4.41 -2.54 2.27
CA ILE A 46 -4.88 -2.60 3.66
C ILE A 46 -5.77 -1.40 3.97
N ALA A 47 -5.33 -0.20 3.57
CA ALA A 47 -6.10 1.00 3.82
C ALA A 47 -7.44 0.98 3.08
N LEU A 48 -7.42 0.55 1.83
CA LEU A 48 -8.65 0.47 1.03
C LEU A 48 -9.62 -0.54 1.62
N ARG A 49 -9.11 -1.68 2.05
CA ARG A 49 -9.97 -2.70 2.67
C ARG A 49 -10.63 -2.15 3.93
N SER A 50 -9.87 -1.42 4.73
CA SER A 50 -10.41 -0.83 5.95
C SER A 50 -11.48 0.20 5.66
N LEU A 51 -11.40 0.83 4.48
CA LEU A 51 -12.43 1.79 4.06
C LEU A 51 -13.65 1.10 3.45
N GLY A 52 -13.61 -0.21 3.29
CA GLY A 52 -14.70 -0.94 2.65
C GLY A 52 -14.61 -0.97 1.14
N ARG A 53 -13.50 -0.50 0.58
CA ARG A 53 -13.31 -0.45 -0.87
C ARG A 53 -12.62 -1.72 -1.31
N TYR A 54 -13.33 -2.83 -1.20
CA TYR A 54 -12.74 -4.15 -1.37
C TYR A 54 -12.25 -4.44 -2.78
N ASP A 55 -12.94 -3.94 -3.80
CA ASP A 55 -12.51 -4.15 -5.19
C ASP A 55 -11.16 -3.51 -5.43
N GLU A 56 -10.99 -2.30 -4.96
CA GLU A 56 -9.73 -1.60 -5.14
C GLU A 56 -8.62 -2.23 -4.30
N ALA A 57 -8.97 -2.68 -3.10
CA ALA A 57 -7.99 -3.36 -2.25
C ALA A 57 -7.50 -4.64 -2.92
N SER A 58 -8.42 -5.38 -3.52
CA SER A 58 -8.09 -6.60 -4.23
C SER A 58 -7.10 -6.34 -5.36
N ASP A 59 -7.34 -5.27 -6.12
CA ASP A 59 -6.44 -4.88 -7.19
C ASP A 59 -5.05 -4.58 -6.67
N CYS A 60 -4.96 -3.91 -5.53
CA CYS A 60 -3.67 -3.59 -4.92
C CYS A 60 -2.94 -4.84 -4.48
N TYR A 61 -3.64 -5.78 -3.86
CA TYR A 61 -3.02 -7.03 -3.44
C TYR A 61 -2.55 -7.84 -4.64
N ASN A 62 -3.35 -7.88 -5.70
CA ASN A 62 -2.95 -8.56 -6.92
C ASN A 62 -1.71 -7.93 -7.52
N LYS A 63 -1.66 -6.61 -7.52
CA LYS A 63 -0.50 -5.89 -8.05
C LYS A 63 0.73 -6.21 -7.22
N SER A 64 0.59 -6.24 -5.91
CA SER A 64 1.69 -6.59 -5.03
C SER A 64 2.23 -7.98 -5.34
N LEU A 65 1.34 -8.93 -5.57
CA LEU A 65 1.73 -10.29 -5.89
C LEU A 65 2.37 -10.42 -7.27
N GLU A 66 1.94 -9.60 -8.23
CA GLU A 66 2.56 -9.59 -9.55
C GLU A 66 4.00 -9.12 -9.47
N ILE A 67 4.24 -8.11 -8.64
CA ILE A 67 5.57 -7.55 -8.52
C ILE A 67 6.47 -8.49 -7.73
N GLU A 68 5.95 -9.02 -6.62
CA GLU A 68 6.74 -9.87 -5.76
C GLU A 68 5.91 -11.06 -5.34
N PRO A 69 5.89 -12.12 -6.12
CA PRO A 69 5.07 -13.27 -5.76
C PRO A 69 5.60 -13.92 -4.51
N ARG A 70 4.76 -14.06 -3.51
CA ARG A 70 5.18 -14.68 -2.31
C ARG A 70 4.90 -16.14 -2.44
N ASP A 71 5.92 -16.90 -2.42
CA ASP A 71 5.75 -18.28 -2.57
C ASP A 71 5.58 -18.87 -1.24
N THR A 72 4.41 -18.90 -0.75
CA THR A 72 4.28 -19.32 0.53
C THR A 72 4.19 -20.77 0.60
N GLU A 73 4.07 -21.45 -0.44
CA GLU A 73 3.92 -22.74 -0.27
C GLU A 73 4.99 -23.41 -0.34
N SER A 74 5.77 -22.95 -0.63
CA SER A 74 6.81 -23.66 -0.71
C SER A 74 6.88 -24.42 0.27
N SER A 75 6.43 -24.44 0.58
CA SER A 75 6.50 -25.27 1.28
C SER A 75 6.68 -25.83 1.30
#